data_65f3cf8db38cbde965ae81fabb8a9c59
#
_entry.id   65f3cf8db38cbde965ae81fabb8a9c59
#
_cell.length_a   1.000
_cell.length_b   1.000
_cell.length_c   1.000
_cell.angle_alpha   90.00
_cell.angle_beta   90.00
_cell.angle_gamma   90.00
#
_symmetry.space_group_name_H-M   'P 1'
#
loop_
_entity.id
_entity.type
_entity.pdbx_description
1 polymer ?
#
loop_
_entity_poly.entity_id
_entity_poly.type
_entity_poly.pdbx_seq_one_letter_code
_entity_poly.pdbx_strand_id
1 'polypeptide(L)'
;MNIMVCGLPGKMAQIVAAACAKRNFKVIPFSLTGEDMAEFNGFKLLNISNRDEKIKDILTKYPNLIAVDYTHPSAVNGNAEFYVKNKIPFVMGTTGGDRESLMALVKNANHPCVIAPNMAKQIVALQAMLEWTAKNFPGAFNGYKLQVIESHQKNKADTSGTAKALVKSFQDMGATGDVIEMVRDEDSQVKKMAVPRKHLDGHAFHTYSLDSIDKSVHFEFRHNVCGREIYGEGTADAVAFLAKKIKAGQAGVFDMIAVLKG
;
A
#
# COMPACT_ATOMS: atom_id res chain seq x y z
N MET A 1 9.70 -11.26 17.20
CA MET A 1 8.89 -10.04 16.99
C MET A 1 7.43 -10.47 16.88
N ASN A 2 6.56 -9.88 17.67
CA ASN A 2 5.13 -10.18 17.70
C ASN A 2 4.40 -9.22 16.75
N ILE A 3 3.54 -9.75 15.88
CA ILE A 3 2.80 -8.97 14.89
C ILE A 3 1.31 -9.21 15.05
N MET A 4 0.52 -8.15 15.18
CA MET A 4 -0.93 -8.18 15.15
C MET A 4 -1.40 -7.67 13.79
N VAL A 5 -1.89 -8.56 12.94
CA VAL A 5 -2.45 -8.16 11.65
C VAL A 5 -3.92 -7.83 11.82
N CYS A 6 -4.28 -6.58 11.55
CA CYS A 6 -5.61 -6.03 11.70
C CYS A 6 -6.34 -5.96 10.36
N GLY A 7 -7.65 -6.24 10.35
CA GLY A 7 -8.50 -6.25 9.16
C GLY A 7 -8.95 -7.64 8.70
N LEU A 8 -8.70 -8.69 9.49
CA LEU A 8 -9.30 -10.00 9.21
C LEU A 8 -10.84 -9.93 9.36
N PRO A 9 -11.60 -10.60 8.49
CA PRO A 9 -11.21 -11.61 7.48
C PRO A 9 -10.84 -11.04 6.10
N GLY A 10 -10.52 -9.75 5.96
CA GLY A 10 -10.20 -9.11 4.68
C GLY A 10 -9.05 -9.78 3.92
N LYS A 11 -9.15 -9.85 2.58
CA LYS A 11 -8.16 -10.50 1.69
C LYS A 11 -6.73 -9.99 1.90
N MET A 12 -6.54 -8.66 2.04
CA MET A 12 -5.20 -8.10 2.25
C MET A 12 -4.61 -8.49 3.60
N ALA A 13 -5.42 -8.46 4.68
CA ALA A 13 -4.97 -8.88 6.00
C ALA A 13 -4.51 -10.36 5.99
N GLN A 14 -5.23 -11.26 5.30
CA GLN A 14 -4.82 -12.66 5.15
C GLN A 14 -3.47 -12.80 4.42
N ILE A 15 -3.27 -12.09 3.30
CA ILE A 15 -2.02 -12.09 2.53
C ILE A 15 -0.86 -11.56 3.38
N VAL A 16 -1.08 -10.49 4.13
CA VAL A 16 -0.07 -9.91 5.01
C VAL A 16 0.28 -10.83 6.17
N ALA A 17 -0.71 -11.48 6.77
CA ALA A 17 -0.46 -12.48 7.82
C ALA A 17 0.41 -13.63 7.30
N ALA A 18 0.11 -14.14 6.11
CA ALA A 18 0.91 -15.17 5.44
C ALA A 18 2.33 -14.67 5.11
N ALA A 19 2.49 -13.45 4.59
CA ALA A 19 3.79 -12.86 4.28
C ALA A 19 4.65 -12.66 5.54
N CYS A 20 4.06 -12.19 6.64
CA CYS A 20 4.73 -12.07 7.93
C CYS A 20 5.16 -13.44 8.49
N ALA A 21 4.29 -14.44 8.42
CA ALA A 21 4.61 -15.81 8.86
C ALA A 21 5.75 -16.41 8.03
N LYS A 22 5.75 -16.22 6.69
CA LYS A 22 6.84 -16.66 5.79
C LYS A 22 8.19 -16.03 6.16
N ARG A 23 8.21 -14.85 6.77
CA ARG A 23 9.41 -14.17 7.29
C ARG A 23 9.78 -14.58 8.72
N ASN A 24 9.15 -15.62 9.27
CA ASN A 24 9.31 -16.09 10.65
C ASN A 24 8.96 -15.01 11.70
N PHE A 25 8.08 -14.05 11.37
CA PHE A 25 7.49 -13.17 12.36
C PHE A 25 6.38 -13.93 13.09
N LYS A 26 6.29 -13.74 14.39
CA LYS A 26 5.24 -14.36 15.19
C LYS A 26 3.93 -13.57 15.03
N VAL A 27 3.09 -14.00 14.10
CA VAL A 27 1.73 -13.46 13.98
C VAL A 27 0.91 -13.95 15.17
N ILE A 28 0.42 -13.00 16.00
CA ILE A 28 -0.37 -13.35 17.17
C ILE A 28 -1.85 -13.61 16.78
N PRO A 29 -2.58 -14.46 17.51
CA PRO A 29 -3.94 -14.87 17.14
C PRO A 29 -4.99 -13.82 17.56
N PHE A 30 -4.75 -12.54 17.21
CA PHE A 30 -5.66 -11.43 17.44
C PHE A 30 -5.66 -10.48 16.25
N SER A 31 -6.81 -9.89 15.93
CA SER A 31 -6.96 -8.92 14.84
C SER A 31 -8.01 -7.88 15.22
N LEU A 32 -7.73 -6.59 14.96
CA LEU A 32 -8.80 -5.59 14.99
C LEU A 32 -9.68 -5.77 13.75
N THR A 33 -10.99 -5.62 13.93
CA THR A 33 -11.99 -5.74 12.87
C THR A 33 -13.13 -4.74 13.04
N GLY A 34 -13.81 -4.42 11.94
CA GLY A 34 -15.12 -3.75 11.96
C GLY A 34 -16.28 -4.73 11.85
N GLU A 35 -16.00 -6.03 11.68
CA GLU A 35 -17.02 -7.06 11.50
C GLU A 35 -17.64 -7.50 12.85
N ASP A 36 -18.92 -7.85 12.81
CA ASP A 36 -19.60 -8.47 13.95
C ASP A 36 -19.35 -10.00 13.96
N MET A 37 -18.08 -10.33 14.21
CA MET A 37 -17.57 -11.70 14.22
C MET A 37 -16.55 -11.85 15.35
N ALA A 38 -16.66 -12.92 16.14
CA ALA A 38 -15.76 -13.15 17.28
C ALA A 38 -14.44 -13.81 16.90
N GLU A 39 -14.41 -14.63 15.84
CA GLU A 39 -13.24 -15.42 15.46
C GLU A 39 -13.21 -15.68 13.95
N PHE A 40 -12.01 -15.75 13.38
CA PHE A 40 -11.75 -16.15 12.00
C PHE A 40 -10.45 -16.94 11.91
N ASN A 41 -10.52 -18.20 11.46
CA ASN A 41 -9.36 -19.08 11.24
C ASN A 41 -8.38 -19.12 12.44
N GLY A 42 -8.90 -19.21 13.67
CA GLY A 42 -8.09 -19.22 14.90
C GLY A 42 -7.63 -17.86 15.40
N PHE A 43 -8.03 -16.77 14.73
CA PHE A 43 -7.79 -15.40 15.20
C PHE A 43 -9.02 -14.87 15.94
N LYS A 44 -8.82 -14.42 17.18
CA LYS A 44 -9.83 -13.68 17.93
C LYS A 44 -9.96 -12.28 17.37
N LEU A 45 -11.17 -11.90 16.98
CA LEU A 45 -11.45 -10.62 16.36
C LEU A 45 -11.91 -9.61 17.44
N LEU A 46 -11.29 -8.44 17.41
CA LEU A 46 -11.53 -7.36 18.36
C LEU A 46 -12.14 -6.17 17.62
N ASN A 47 -13.36 -5.83 17.97
CA ASN A 47 -14.03 -4.63 17.48
C ASN A 47 -13.92 -3.46 18.48
N ILE A 48 -14.51 -2.32 18.15
CA ILE A 48 -14.46 -1.10 18.96
C ILE A 48 -14.99 -1.32 20.37
N SER A 49 -15.98 -2.21 20.55
CA SER A 49 -16.64 -2.42 21.86
C SER A 49 -15.76 -3.18 22.88
N ASN A 50 -14.79 -3.97 22.42
CA ASN A 50 -14.02 -4.86 23.31
C ASN A 50 -12.49 -4.69 23.23
N ARG A 51 -11.97 -3.96 22.23
CA ARG A 51 -10.52 -3.82 22.01
C ARG A 51 -9.80 -3.12 23.17
N ASP A 52 -10.41 -2.10 23.77
CA ASP A 52 -9.81 -1.32 24.87
C ASP A 52 -9.67 -2.13 26.17
N GLU A 53 -10.58 -3.05 26.43
CA GLU A 53 -10.51 -3.99 27.55
C GLU A 53 -9.41 -5.04 27.33
N LYS A 54 -9.37 -5.62 26.16
CA LYS A 54 -8.50 -6.79 25.83
C LYS A 54 -7.04 -6.43 25.58
N ILE A 55 -6.76 -5.19 25.13
CA ILE A 55 -5.42 -4.84 24.63
C ILE A 55 -4.33 -4.92 25.71
N LYS A 56 -4.64 -4.62 26.97
CA LYS A 56 -3.68 -4.66 28.07
C LYS A 56 -3.13 -6.07 28.29
N ASP A 57 -4.01 -7.06 28.29
CA ASP A 57 -3.64 -8.48 28.45
C ASP A 57 -2.84 -8.97 27.24
N ILE A 58 -3.21 -8.52 26.04
CA ILE A 58 -2.50 -8.85 24.81
C ILE A 58 -1.07 -8.29 24.87
N LEU A 59 -0.89 -7.04 25.25
CA LEU A 59 0.43 -6.41 25.36
C LEU A 59 1.30 -7.07 26.42
N THR A 60 0.71 -7.50 27.53
CA THR A 60 1.42 -8.26 28.58
C THR A 60 1.89 -9.61 28.05
N LYS A 61 1.03 -10.33 27.31
CA LYS A 61 1.34 -11.65 26.75
C LYS A 61 2.27 -11.59 25.54
N TYR A 62 2.21 -10.51 24.77
CA TYR A 62 2.96 -10.33 23.52
C TYR A 62 3.73 -9.00 23.56
N PRO A 63 4.83 -8.91 24.31
CA PRO A 63 5.62 -7.68 24.39
C PRO A 63 6.27 -7.35 23.04
N ASN A 64 6.60 -6.08 22.83
CA ASN A 64 7.17 -5.55 21.58
C ASN A 64 6.29 -5.84 20.36
N LEU A 65 4.97 -5.67 20.53
CA LEU A 65 3.97 -5.85 19.49
C LEU A 65 4.06 -4.72 18.46
N ILE A 66 4.00 -5.09 17.18
CA ILE A 66 3.76 -4.16 16.08
C ILE A 66 2.41 -4.50 15.45
N ALA A 67 1.54 -3.51 15.28
CA ALA A 67 0.29 -3.66 14.55
C ALA A 67 0.51 -3.45 13.05
N VAL A 68 -0.20 -4.22 12.22
CA VAL A 68 -0.21 -4.04 10.76
C VAL A 68 -1.66 -3.85 10.32
N ASP A 69 -1.99 -2.65 9.85
CA ASP A 69 -3.37 -2.24 9.60
C ASP A 69 -3.75 -2.33 8.12
N TYR A 70 -4.72 -3.20 7.85
CA TYR A 70 -5.45 -3.36 6.59
C TYR A 70 -6.96 -3.47 6.84
N THR A 71 -7.46 -2.57 7.69
CA THR A 71 -8.88 -2.47 8.04
C THR A 71 -9.68 -1.72 6.97
N HIS A 72 -10.75 -1.06 7.35
CA HIS A 72 -11.56 -0.25 6.46
C HIS A 72 -11.12 1.23 6.49
N PRO A 73 -11.26 2.00 5.37
CA PRO A 73 -10.91 3.42 5.33
C PRO A 73 -11.52 4.27 6.44
N SER A 74 -12.77 3.98 6.85
CA SER A 74 -13.42 4.70 7.95
C SER A 74 -12.82 4.43 9.34
N ALA A 75 -12.05 3.36 9.50
CA ALA A 75 -11.42 2.99 10.77
C ALA A 75 -10.02 3.60 10.96
N VAL A 76 -9.43 4.18 9.92
CA VAL A 76 -8.03 4.64 9.89
C VAL A 76 -7.69 5.53 11.07
N ASN A 77 -8.43 6.61 11.27
CA ASN A 77 -8.14 7.59 12.33
C ASN A 77 -8.36 7.00 13.73
N GLY A 78 -9.48 6.33 13.95
CA GLY A 78 -9.78 5.69 15.23
C GLY A 78 -8.82 4.54 15.60
N ASN A 79 -8.28 3.83 14.61
CA ASN A 79 -7.25 2.82 14.84
C ASN A 79 -5.89 3.48 15.14
N ALA A 80 -5.53 4.56 14.45
CA ALA A 80 -4.31 5.30 14.76
C ALA A 80 -4.33 5.87 16.19
N GLU A 81 -5.44 6.47 16.63
CA GLU A 81 -5.64 6.92 18.00
C GLU A 81 -5.46 5.77 18.99
N PHE A 82 -6.06 4.62 18.72
CA PHE A 82 -5.93 3.42 19.53
C PHE A 82 -4.47 2.95 19.63
N TYR A 83 -3.73 2.92 18.53
CA TYR A 83 -2.31 2.53 18.52
C TYR A 83 -1.46 3.52 19.29
N VAL A 84 -1.65 4.83 19.09
CA VAL A 84 -0.91 5.88 19.80
C VAL A 84 -1.19 5.84 21.30
N LYS A 85 -2.47 5.77 21.69
CA LYS A 85 -2.92 5.66 23.10
C LYS A 85 -2.26 4.49 23.83
N ASN A 86 -2.14 3.35 23.16
CA ASN A 86 -1.59 2.12 23.73
C ASN A 86 -0.09 1.93 23.46
N LYS A 87 0.58 2.93 22.86
CA LYS A 87 2.01 2.90 22.51
C LYS A 87 2.39 1.69 21.62
N ILE A 88 1.52 1.32 20.70
CA ILE A 88 1.71 0.20 19.77
C ILE A 88 2.28 0.75 18.47
N PRO A 89 3.55 0.52 18.12
CA PRO A 89 4.08 0.84 16.79
C PRO A 89 3.25 0.18 15.71
N PHE A 90 3.08 0.85 14.55
CA PHE A 90 2.24 0.28 13.52
C PHE A 90 2.74 0.51 12.09
N VAL A 91 2.35 -0.39 11.20
CA VAL A 91 2.46 -0.27 9.74
C VAL A 91 1.05 -0.17 9.18
N MET A 92 0.71 0.93 8.52
CA MET A 92 -0.62 1.18 7.98
C MET A 92 -0.61 1.19 6.45
N GLY A 93 -1.19 0.14 5.87
CA GLY A 93 -1.46 0.04 4.44
C GLY A 93 -2.90 0.41 4.07
N THR A 94 -3.78 0.58 5.05
CA THR A 94 -5.15 1.05 4.82
C THR A 94 -5.12 2.46 4.23
N THR A 95 -5.82 2.64 3.10
CA THR A 95 -5.98 3.94 2.44
C THR A 95 -7.24 4.66 2.95
N GLY A 96 -7.37 5.97 2.66
CA GLY A 96 -8.51 6.77 3.11
C GLY A 96 -8.32 7.35 4.52
N GLY A 97 -9.42 7.65 5.20
CA GLY A 97 -9.43 8.42 6.43
C GLY A 97 -9.06 9.89 6.23
N ASP A 98 -9.07 10.67 7.29
CA ASP A 98 -8.53 12.03 7.32
C ASP A 98 -7.00 11.96 7.47
N ARG A 99 -6.29 12.13 6.35
CA ARG A 99 -4.83 12.03 6.29
C ARG A 99 -4.11 13.15 7.03
N GLU A 100 -4.67 14.34 7.05
CA GLU A 100 -4.08 15.47 7.74
C GLU A 100 -4.11 15.25 9.25
N SER A 101 -5.27 14.92 9.80
CA SER A 101 -5.45 14.59 11.21
C SER A 101 -4.61 13.37 11.62
N LEU A 102 -4.55 12.32 10.80
CA LEU A 102 -3.69 11.15 11.03
C LEU A 102 -2.22 11.56 11.18
N MET A 103 -1.72 12.33 10.21
CA MET A 103 -0.30 12.74 10.20
C MET A 103 0.02 13.68 11.36
N ALA A 104 -0.90 14.59 11.71
CA ALA A 104 -0.76 15.47 12.89
C ALA A 104 -0.68 14.64 14.18
N LEU A 105 -1.59 13.69 14.38
CA LEU A 105 -1.61 12.80 15.53
C LEU A 105 -0.28 12.09 15.76
N VAL A 106 0.21 11.38 14.73
CA VAL A 106 1.42 10.55 14.86
C VAL A 106 2.70 11.39 14.98
N LYS A 107 2.76 12.56 14.33
CA LYS A 107 3.89 13.49 14.44
C LYS A 107 3.94 14.12 15.82
N ASN A 108 2.81 14.63 16.35
CA ASN A 108 2.75 15.25 17.66
C ASN A 108 3.10 14.26 18.78
N ALA A 109 2.70 13.00 18.63
CA ALA A 109 3.05 11.93 19.56
C ALA A 109 4.47 11.38 19.35
N ASN A 110 5.21 11.81 18.34
CA ASN A 110 6.47 11.20 17.87
C ASN A 110 6.36 9.67 17.83
N HIS A 111 5.24 9.16 17.27
CA HIS A 111 4.90 7.74 17.32
C HIS A 111 5.61 6.96 16.22
N PRO A 112 6.31 5.84 16.54
CA PRO A 112 7.01 5.06 15.53
C PRO A 112 6.00 4.31 14.63
N CYS A 113 5.90 4.72 13.38
CA CYS A 113 4.99 4.10 12.41
C CYS A 113 5.51 4.18 10.97
N VAL A 114 5.02 3.25 10.13
CA VAL A 114 5.12 3.35 8.67
C VAL A 114 3.71 3.56 8.13
N ILE A 115 3.49 4.62 7.37
CA ILE A 115 2.21 4.92 6.74
C ILE A 115 2.44 5.06 5.24
N ALA A 116 1.86 4.16 4.43
CA ALA A 116 2.01 4.22 3.00
C ALA A 116 0.75 3.74 2.26
N PRO A 117 0.27 4.49 1.26
CA PRO A 117 -0.88 4.10 0.45
C PRO A 117 -0.56 2.96 -0.53
N ASN A 118 0.72 2.69 -0.77
CA ASN A 118 1.20 1.61 -1.63
C ASN A 118 2.40 0.94 -0.97
N MET A 119 2.28 -0.37 -0.71
CA MET A 119 3.35 -1.17 -0.09
C MET A 119 4.16 -1.98 -1.13
N ALA A 120 3.84 -1.90 -2.43
CA ALA A 120 4.60 -2.57 -3.47
C ALA A 120 5.92 -1.82 -3.73
N LYS A 121 7.02 -2.28 -3.19
CA LYS A 121 8.36 -1.64 -3.26
C LYS A 121 8.76 -1.27 -4.68
N GLN A 122 8.56 -2.16 -5.63
CA GLN A 122 8.96 -1.97 -7.02
C GLN A 122 8.16 -0.84 -7.68
N ILE A 123 6.87 -0.72 -7.37
CA ILE A 123 6.02 0.38 -7.87
C ILE A 123 6.42 1.69 -7.22
N VAL A 124 6.69 1.69 -5.91
CA VAL A 124 7.16 2.89 -5.19
C VAL A 124 8.53 3.33 -5.70
N ALA A 125 9.45 2.39 -5.97
CA ALA A 125 10.75 2.70 -6.57
C ALA A 125 10.60 3.31 -7.96
N LEU A 126 9.72 2.77 -8.82
CA LEU A 126 9.43 3.33 -10.14
C LEU A 126 8.86 4.76 -10.03
N GLN A 127 7.92 4.99 -9.13
CA GLN A 127 7.38 6.33 -8.87
C GLN A 127 8.49 7.31 -8.45
N ALA A 128 9.31 6.92 -7.48
CA ALA A 128 10.42 7.75 -7.00
C ALA A 128 11.46 8.06 -8.09
N MET A 129 11.74 7.08 -8.96
CA MET A 129 12.63 7.27 -10.11
C MET A 129 12.06 8.31 -11.09
N LEU A 130 10.78 8.22 -11.44
CA LEU A 130 10.14 9.16 -12.37
C LEU A 130 9.98 10.54 -11.75
N GLU A 131 9.63 10.65 -10.48
CA GLU A 131 9.58 11.93 -9.75
C GLU A 131 10.96 12.61 -9.70
N TRP A 132 12.02 11.84 -9.44
CA TRP A 132 13.37 12.34 -9.48
C TRP A 132 13.77 12.83 -10.88
N THR A 133 13.41 12.06 -11.92
CA THR A 133 13.67 12.42 -13.32
C THR A 133 12.92 13.69 -13.71
N ALA A 134 11.64 13.81 -13.35
CA ALA A 134 10.82 14.99 -13.60
C ALA A 134 11.42 16.25 -12.95
N LYS A 135 11.91 16.11 -11.72
CA LYS A 135 12.56 17.23 -11.00
C LYS A 135 13.87 17.68 -11.64
N ASN A 136 14.67 16.75 -12.15
CA ASN A 136 16.02 17.06 -12.65
C ASN A 136 16.06 17.29 -14.17
N PHE A 137 15.10 16.78 -14.93
CA PHE A 137 15.00 16.87 -16.38
C PHE A 137 13.59 17.29 -16.85
N PRO A 138 13.09 18.48 -16.46
CA PRO A 138 11.68 18.86 -16.66
C PRO A 138 11.28 19.00 -18.14
N GLY A 139 12.18 19.06 -19.08
CA GLY A 139 11.90 19.14 -20.51
C GLY A 139 12.20 17.87 -21.30
N ALA A 140 12.53 16.76 -20.62
CA ALA A 140 13.01 15.52 -21.27
C ALA A 140 12.03 14.93 -22.30
N PHE A 141 10.75 15.15 -22.14
CA PHE A 141 9.68 14.68 -23.04
C PHE A 141 8.89 15.81 -23.69
N ASN A 142 9.49 16.99 -23.87
CA ASN A 142 8.88 18.07 -24.66
C ASN A 142 8.62 17.57 -26.08
N GLY A 143 7.40 17.78 -26.59
CA GLY A 143 7.01 17.32 -27.92
C GLY A 143 6.63 15.84 -28.00
N TYR A 144 6.47 15.15 -26.86
CA TYR A 144 5.96 13.79 -26.82
C TYR A 144 4.49 13.76 -26.38
N LYS A 145 3.73 12.82 -26.95
CA LYS A 145 2.35 12.54 -26.56
C LYS A 145 2.32 11.28 -25.68
N LEU A 146 1.80 11.44 -24.46
CA LEU A 146 1.57 10.35 -23.53
C LEU A 146 0.22 9.69 -23.81
N GLN A 147 0.21 8.36 -23.87
CA GLN A 147 -0.98 7.52 -23.86
C GLN A 147 -0.86 6.54 -22.70
N VAL A 148 -1.93 6.37 -21.94
CA VAL A 148 -1.94 5.47 -20.78
C VAL A 148 -3.10 4.51 -20.86
N ILE A 149 -2.80 3.22 -20.68
CA ILE A 149 -3.82 2.18 -20.60
C ILE A 149 -3.63 1.47 -19.25
N GLU A 150 -4.73 1.36 -18.50
CA GLU A 150 -4.74 0.57 -17.25
C GLU A 150 -5.81 -0.52 -17.29
N SER A 151 -5.47 -1.67 -16.73
CA SER A 151 -6.40 -2.77 -16.52
C SER A 151 -6.42 -3.17 -15.04
N HIS A 152 -7.62 -3.23 -14.49
CA HIS A 152 -7.91 -3.69 -13.13
C HIS A 152 -9.18 -4.55 -13.15
N GLN A 153 -9.44 -5.24 -12.02
CA GLN A 153 -10.65 -6.03 -11.86
C GLN A 153 -11.92 -5.20 -12.19
N LYS A 154 -12.95 -5.87 -12.70
CA LYS A 154 -14.18 -5.28 -13.24
C LYS A 154 -14.86 -4.27 -12.31
N ASN A 155 -14.82 -4.52 -11.00
CA ASN A 155 -15.52 -3.68 -10.00
C ASN A 155 -14.76 -2.40 -9.63
N LYS A 156 -13.53 -2.20 -10.13
CA LYS A 156 -12.78 -0.98 -9.86
C LYS A 156 -13.27 0.14 -10.75
N ALA A 157 -14.09 1.03 -10.18
CA ALA A 157 -14.71 2.15 -10.91
C ALA A 157 -13.75 3.32 -11.14
N ASP A 158 -12.81 3.54 -10.23
CA ASP A 158 -11.87 4.66 -10.26
C ASP A 158 -10.56 4.34 -10.97
N THR A 159 -9.91 5.37 -11.47
CA THR A 159 -8.54 5.31 -12.01
C THR A 159 -7.52 5.08 -10.90
N SER A 160 -6.52 4.27 -11.18
CA SER A 160 -5.42 3.99 -10.25
C SER A 160 -4.68 5.25 -9.80
N GLY A 161 -4.48 5.40 -8.48
CA GLY A 161 -3.63 6.45 -7.94
C GLY A 161 -2.19 6.38 -8.45
N THR A 162 -1.67 5.16 -8.68
CA THR A 162 -0.36 4.93 -9.31
C THR A 162 -0.34 5.48 -10.74
N ALA A 163 -1.37 5.21 -11.55
CA ALA A 163 -1.45 5.72 -12.91
C ALA A 163 -1.44 7.26 -12.91
N LYS A 164 -2.25 7.89 -12.07
CA LYS A 164 -2.30 9.36 -11.95
C LYS A 164 -0.94 9.97 -11.56
N ALA A 165 -0.23 9.34 -10.61
CA ALA A 165 1.08 9.81 -10.17
C ALA A 165 2.14 9.73 -11.29
N LEU A 166 2.15 8.63 -12.06
CA LEU A 166 3.08 8.48 -13.17
C LEU A 166 2.75 9.43 -14.34
N VAL A 167 1.46 9.62 -14.66
CA VAL A 167 1.01 10.62 -15.64
C VAL A 167 1.55 12.00 -15.27
N LYS A 168 1.36 12.41 -14.00
CA LYS A 168 1.89 13.69 -13.53
C LYS A 168 3.41 13.79 -13.73
N SER A 169 4.17 12.77 -13.39
CA SER A 169 5.62 12.78 -13.58
C SER A 169 6.02 12.94 -15.04
N PHE A 170 5.33 12.27 -15.99
CA PHE A 170 5.58 12.46 -17.42
C PHE A 170 5.20 13.84 -17.90
N GLN A 171 4.09 14.41 -17.39
CA GLN A 171 3.69 15.80 -17.69
C GLN A 171 4.72 16.81 -17.13
N ASP A 172 5.21 16.60 -15.92
CA ASP A 172 6.26 17.43 -15.33
C ASP A 172 7.58 17.35 -16.13
N MET A 173 7.79 16.27 -16.91
CA MET A 173 8.87 16.14 -17.90
C MET A 173 8.54 16.74 -19.29
N GLY A 174 7.37 17.36 -19.47
CA GLY A 174 6.97 18.05 -20.70
C GLY A 174 6.10 17.22 -21.65
N ALA A 175 5.76 15.98 -21.34
CA ALA A 175 4.84 15.19 -22.17
C ALA A 175 3.41 15.77 -22.12
N THR A 176 2.69 15.68 -23.23
CA THR A 176 1.28 16.07 -23.34
C THR A 176 0.37 14.85 -23.29
N GLY A 177 -0.85 15.01 -22.73
CA GLY A 177 -1.84 13.95 -22.59
C GLY A 177 -2.10 13.61 -21.13
N ASP A 178 -3.36 13.34 -20.82
CA ASP A 178 -3.86 13.09 -19.46
C ASP A 178 -4.91 11.99 -19.41
N VAL A 179 -5.32 11.48 -20.58
CA VAL A 179 -6.35 10.46 -20.68
C VAL A 179 -5.79 9.10 -20.31
N ILE A 180 -6.41 8.47 -19.32
CA ILE A 180 -6.11 7.10 -18.91
C ILE A 180 -7.26 6.21 -19.39
N GLU A 181 -6.98 5.37 -20.40
CA GLU A 181 -7.91 4.36 -20.88
C GLU A 181 -8.05 3.25 -19.84
N MET A 182 -9.28 3.02 -19.36
CA MET A 182 -9.57 1.97 -18.37
C MET A 182 -10.12 0.73 -19.05
N VAL A 183 -9.37 -0.37 -19.07
CA VAL A 183 -9.83 -1.67 -19.54
C VAL A 183 -10.42 -2.46 -18.38
N ARG A 184 -11.74 -2.70 -18.41
CA ARG A 184 -12.49 -3.38 -17.36
C ARG A 184 -13.25 -4.61 -17.84
N ASP A 185 -13.43 -4.79 -19.16
CA ASP A 185 -14.05 -5.99 -19.73
C ASP A 185 -13.03 -7.14 -19.83
N GLU A 186 -13.47 -8.33 -19.45
CA GLU A 186 -12.61 -9.51 -19.33
C GLU A 186 -12.00 -9.96 -20.67
N ASP A 187 -12.75 -9.80 -21.76
CA ASP A 187 -12.27 -10.18 -23.08
C ASP A 187 -11.10 -9.33 -23.56
N SER A 188 -11.20 -8.00 -23.39
CA SER A 188 -10.10 -7.07 -23.67
C SER A 188 -8.93 -7.28 -22.71
N GLN A 189 -9.21 -7.55 -21.43
CA GLN A 189 -8.18 -7.87 -20.44
C GLN A 189 -7.34 -9.07 -20.85
N VAL A 190 -7.98 -10.15 -21.27
CA VAL A 190 -7.29 -11.36 -21.70
C VAL A 190 -6.63 -11.18 -23.08
N LYS A 191 -7.38 -10.67 -24.07
CA LYS A 191 -6.93 -10.65 -25.47
C LYS A 191 -5.95 -9.52 -25.77
N LYS A 192 -6.16 -8.31 -25.22
CA LYS A 192 -5.35 -7.12 -25.48
C LYS A 192 -4.26 -6.88 -24.45
N MET A 193 -4.59 -7.11 -23.15
CA MET A 193 -3.67 -6.82 -22.06
C MET A 193 -2.89 -8.06 -21.59
N ALA A 194 -3.21 -9.25 -22.12
CA ALA A 194 -2.62 -10.54 -21.74
C ALA A 194 -2.74 -10.85 -20.22
N VAL A 195 -3.83 -10.40 -19.59
CA VAL A 195 -4.10 -10.74 -18.19
C VAL A 195 -4.44 -12.23 -18.09
N PRO A 196 -3.72 -13.01 -17.28
CA PRO A 196 -4.06 -14.42 -17.09
C PRO A 196 -5.46 -14.57 -16.47
N ARG A 197 -6.31 -15.45 -17.00
CA ARG A 197 -7.70 -15.62 -16.56
C ARG A 197 -7.85 -15.80 -15.04
N LYS A 198 -6.95 -16.52 -14.39
CA LYS A 198 -6.95 -16.75 -12.94
C LYS A 198 -6.69 -15.49 -12.10
N HIS A 199 -6.29 -14.37 -12.72
CA HIS A 199 -5.99 -13.10 -12.05
C HIS A 199 -6.96 -11.97 -12.43
N LEU A 200 -8.05 -12.26 -13.15
CA LEU A 200 -9.03 -11.24 -13.53
C LEU A 200 -9.62 -10.50 -12.32
N ASP A 201 -9.80 -11.18 -11.18
CA ASP A 201 -10.30 -10.60 -9.93
C ASP A 201 -9.23 -9.88 -9.07
N GLY A 202 -8.00 -9.86 -9.53
CA GLY A 202 -6.89 -9.28 -8.75
C GLY A 202 -5.66 -9.06 -9.60
N HIS A 203 -5.69 -8.03 -10.46
CA HIS A 203 -4.54 -7.57 -11.24
C HIS A 203 -4.47 -6.06 -11.30
N ALA A 204 -3.30 -5.55 -11.65
CA ALA A 204 -3.03 -4.15 -11.93
C ALA A 204 -2.00 -4.06 -13.06
N PHE A 205 -2.46 -3.89 -14.29
CA PHE A 205 -1.62 -3.78 -15.48
C PHE A 205 -1.65 -2.34 -15.97
N HIS A 206 -0.49 -1.77 -16.23
CA HIS A 206 -0.36 -0.38 -16.69
C HIS A 206 0.66 -0.31 -17.81
N THR A 207 0.30 0.40 -18.87
CA THR A 207 1.19 0.74 -20.00
C THR A 207 1.18 2.25 -20.19
N TYR A 208 2.34 2.85 -20.26
CA TYR A 208 2.59 4.26 -20.53
C TYR A 208 3.41 4.35 -21.80
N SER A 209 2.83 4.86 -22.86
CA SER A 209 3.47 5.01 -24.17
C SER A 209 3.70 6.49 -24.46
N LEU A 210 4.90 6.85 -24.87
CA LEU A 210 5.29 8.20 -25.25
C LEU A 210 5.79 8.17 -26.71
N ASP A 211 5.06 8.85 -27.56
CA ASP A 211 5.39 8.98 -29.00
C ASP A 211 5.83 10.40 -29.31
N SER A 212 6.94 10.55 -30.06
CA SER A 212 7.29 11.85 -30.64
C SER A 212 6.22 12.31 -31.65
N ILE A 213 6.10 13.61 -31.90
CA ILE A 213 5.11 14.17 -32.82
C ILE A 213 5.24 13.57 -34.22
N ASP A 214 6.45 13.38 -34.69
CA ASP A 214 6.77 12.78 -35.99
C ASP A 214 6.73 11.26 -35.99
N LYS A 215 6.45 10.63 -34.86
CA LYS A 215 6.41 9.18 -34.64
C LYS A 215 7.71 8.43 -34.95
N SER A 216 8.82 9.15 -34.98
CA SER A 216 10.15 8.53 -35.19
C SER A 216 10.70 7.87 -33.92
N VAL A 217 10.20 8.24 -32.75
CA VAL A 217 10.64 7.71 -31.46
C VAL A 217 9.46 7.29 -30.60
N HIS A 218 9.56 6.10 -30.06
CA HIS A 218 8.58 5.51 -29.15
C HIS A 218 9.27 5.01 -27.87
N PHE A 219 8.73 5.39 -26.70
CA PHE A 219 9.08 4.81 -25.40
C PHE A 219 7.87 4.12 -24.81
N GLU A 220 8.08 2.96 -24.22
CA GLU A 220 7.04 2.26 -23.46
C GLU A 220 7.55 1.87 -22.08
N PHE A 221 6.78 2.25 -21.05
CA PHE A 221 6.97 1.82 -19.67
C PHE A 221 5.79 0.96 -19.27
N ARG A 222 6.05 -0.26 -18.81
CA ARG A 222 5.00 -1.20 -18.43
C ARG A 222 5.29 -1.84 -17.09
N HIS A 223 4.26 -1.94 -16.24
CA HIS A 223 4.31 -2.77 -15.07
C HIS A 223 3.00 -3.55 -14.89
N ASN A 224 3.12 -4.84 -14.65
CA ASN A 224 2.01 -5.75 -14.54
C ASN A 224 2.10 -6.52 -13.21
N VAL A 225 1.05 -6.42 -12.40
CA VAL A 225 0.91 -7.12 -11.13
C VAL A 225 -0.24 -8.10 -11.24
N CYS A 226 0.04 -9.38 -10.97
CA CYS A 226 -0.95 -10.44 -10.81
C CYS A 226 -1.03 -10.82 -9.34
N GLY A 227 -2.23 -10.82 -8.77
CA GLY A 227 -2.42 -11.09 -7.34
C GLY A 227 -2.13 -9.87 -6.46
N ARG A 228 -1.90 -10.12 -5.19
CA ARG A 228 -1.66 -9.07 -4.17
C ARG A 228 -0.46 -9.38 -3.28
N GLU A 229 0.28 -10.43 -3.56
CA GLU A 229 1.41 -10.93 -2.77
C GLU A 229 2.52 -9.88 -2.66
N ILE A 230 2.77 -9.11 -3.72
CA ILE A 230 3.75 -8.01 -3.75
C ILE A 230 3.51 -6.97 -2.64
N TYR A 231 2.24 -6.69 -2.32
CA TYR A 231 1.89 -5.75 -1.23
C TYR A 231 2.13 -6.40 0.14
N GLY A 232 1.86 -7.70 0.28
CA GLY A 232 2.16 -8.46 1.51
C GLY A 232 3.65 -8.51 1.79
N GLU A 233 4.47 -8.77 0.77
CA GLU A 233 5.93 -8.80 0.88
C GLU A 233 6.49 -7.43 1.27
N GLY A 234 6.06 -6.36 0.60
CA GLY A 234 6.49 -5.00 0.94
C GLY A 234 6.03 -4.56 2.33
N THR A 235 4.85 -5.01 2.78
CA THR A 235 4.40 -4.79 4.17
C THR A 235 5.31 -5.51 5.17
N ALA A 236 5.71 -6.75 4.90
CA ALA A 236 6.64 -7.47 5.78
C ALA A 236 8.03 -6.78 5.83
N ASP A 237 8.49 -6.17 4.73
CA ASP A 237 9.68 -5.34 4.75
C ASP A 237 9.50 -4.07 5.59
N ALA A 238 8.35 -3.41 5.50
CA ALA A 238 8.02 -2.24 6.32
C ALA A 238 8.00 -2.58 7.82
N VAL A 239 7.49 -3.75 8.18
CA VAL A 239 7.52 -4.28 9.55
C VAL A 239 8.96 -4.50 10.02
N ALA A 240 9.81 -5.15 9.21
CA ALA A 240 11.23 -5.36 9.54
C ALA A 240 11.98 -4.03 9.72
N PHE A 241 11.75 -3.08 8.81
CA PHE A 241 12.30 -1.73 8.87
C PHE A 241 11.88 -1.03 10.17
N LEU A 242 10.59 -1.00 10.49
CA LEU A 242 10.07 -0.33 11.68
C LEU A 242 10.66 -0.95 12.95
N ALA A 243 10.77 -2.28 13.02
CA ALA A 243 11.39 -2.96 14.14
C ALA A 243 12.88 -2.59 14.32
N LYS A 244 13.63 -2.44 13.21
CA LYS A 244 15.02 -1.97 13.22
C LYS A 244 15.12 -0.53 13.75
N LYS A 245 14.22 0.37 13.31
CA LYS A 245 14.17 1.76 13.79
C LYS A 245 13.86 1.84 15.29
N ILE A 246 12.87 1.10 15.76
CA ILE A 246 12.51 1.00 17.19
C ILE A 246 13.70 0.51 18.02
N LYS A 247 14.37 -0.56 17.57
CA LYS A 247 15.55 -1.11 18.26
C LYS A 247 16.70 -0.10 18.34
N ALA A 248 16.81 0.79 17.35
CA ALA A 248 17.80 1.87 17.32
C ALA A 248 17.35 3.13 18.13
N GLY A 249 16.20 3.07 18.83
CA GLY A 249 15.66 4.21 19.56
C GLY A 249 15.10 5.33 18.66
N GLN A 250 14.88 5.05 17.39
CA GLN A 250 14.34 5.99 16.42
C GLN A 250 12.82 5.90 16.39
N ALA A 251 12.16 7.02 16.65
CA ALA A 251 10.72 7.18 16.52
C ALA A 251 10.36 8.11 15.36
N GLY A 252 9.08 8.22 15.03
CA GLY A 252 8.55 9.11 13.99
C GLY A 252 7.82 8.37 12.91
N VAL A 253 7.42 9.13 11.88
CA VAL A 253 6.62 8.65 10.76
C VAL A 253 7.51 8.38 9.57
N PHE A 254 7.43 7.18 9.05
CA PHE A 254 8.16 6.73 7.87
C PHE A 254 7.19 6.38 6.74
N ASP A 255 7.68 6.46 5.52
CA ASP A 255 6.99 6.02 4.30
C ASP A 255 7.74 4.84 3.63
N MET A 256 7.23 4.38 2.49
CA MET A 256 7.88 3.29 1.75
C MET A 256 9.20 3.73 1.08
N ILE A 257 9.43 5.01 0.85
CA ILE A 257 10.73 5.49 0.38
C ILE A 257 11.79 5.32 1.47
N ALA A 258 11.44 5.63 2.71
CA ALA A 258 12.31 5.37 3.86
C ALA A 258 12.61 3.87 4.02
N VAL A 259 11.59 3.02 3.84
CA VAL A 259 11.75 1.54 3.86
C VAL A 259 12.71 1.05 2.78
N LEU A 260 12.63 1.62 1.57
CA LEU A 260 13.51 1.28 0.45
C LEU A 260 14.98 1.71 0.67
N LYS A 261 15.18 2.80 1.40
CA LYS A 261 16.53 3.33 1.72
C LYS A 261 17.19 2.56 2.88
N GLY A 262 16.43 1.84 3.73
CA GLY A 262 16.91 1.02 4.87
C GLY A 262 16.93 1.77 6.19
#